data_69b9f2fb5cd0e0c351e582ec14bf5b1b
#
_entry.id   69b9f2fb5cd0e0c351e582ec14bf5b1b
#
_cell.length_a   1.000
_cell.length_b   1.000
_cell.length_c   1.000
_cell.angle_alpha   90.00
_cell.angle_beta   90.00
_cell.angle_gamma   90.00
#
_symmetry.space_group_name_H-M   'P 1'
#
loop_
_entity.id
_entity.type
_entity.pdbx_description
1 polymer ?
#
loop_
_entity_poly.entity_id
_entity_poly.type
_entity_poly.pdbx_seq_one_letter_code
_entity_poly.pdbx_strand_id
1 'polypeptide(L)'
;MKTSTYTIPISKNNIRKRFILLNGKILIFLMTAITIFVLGSCAKKIVFPVSPTEPAAQGTILFKTDKNKNYAIDLTVKHLANPERLTPARKCYVVWIETAQNGVINLGQLHISKNMGGSLKTNSPYKPNTIFITAEDDPTIKEPGMYTVLRSESFNLK
;
A
#
# COMPACT_ATOMS: atom_id res chain seq x y z
N MET A 1 30.85 61.54 -50.63
CA MET A 1 30.05 61.08 -49.50
C MET A 1 30.48 59.65 -49.15
N LYS A 2 31.24 59.46 -48.05
CA LYS A 2 31.65 58.12 -47.58
C LYS A 2 30.74 57.72 -46.43
N THR A 3 29.89 56.76 -46.65
CA THR A 3 29.04 56.13 -45.59
C THR A 3 29.90 55.17 -44.80
N SER A 4 30.16 55.45 -43.53
CA SER A 4 30.85 54.58 -42.60
C SER A 4 29.82 53.62 -41.94
N THR A 5 29.93 52.34 -42.30
CA THR A 5 29.10 51.28 -41.68
C THR A 5 29.76 50.79 -40.39
N TYR A 6 29.21 51.16 -39.26
CA TYR A 6 29.63 50.62 -37.96
C TYR A 6 29.02 49.23 -37.72
N THR A 7 29.85 48.23 -37.78
CA THR A 7 29.47 46.86 -37.36
C THR A 7 29.84 46.69 -35.89
N ILE A 8 28.85 46.49 -35.03
CA ILE A 8 29.04 46.18 -33.61
C ILE A 8 29.35 44.67 -33.48
N PRO A 9 30.52 44.28 -32.97
CA PRO A 9 30.82 42.88 -32.77
C PRO A 9 30.03 42.33 -31.60
N ILE A 10 28.99 41.54 -31.86
CA ILE A 10 28.28 40.79 -30.83
C ILE A 10 29.18 39.61 -30.39
N SER A 11 29.72 39.71 -29.18
CA SER A 11 30.59 38.69 -28.60
C SER A 11 29.80 37.37 -28.39
N LYS A 12 30.06 36.40 -29.25
CA LYS A 12 29.47 35.04 -29.19
C LYS A 12 29.67 34.32 -27.83
N ASN A 13 30.67 34.74 -27.04
CA ASN A 13 30.96 34.13 -25.74
C ASN A 13 29.93 34.44 -24.64
N ASN A 14 29.25 35.57 -24.71
CA ASN A 14 28.23 35.93 -23.71
C ASN A 14 26.92 35.18 -23.91
N ILE A 15 26.60 34.79 -25.15
CA ILE A 15 25.38 34.02 -25.43
C ILE A 15 25.51 32.58 -24.93
N ARG A 16 26.66 31.93 -25.17
CA ARG A 16 26.91 30.55 -24.66
C ARG A 16 26.89 30.47 -23.14
N LYS A 17 27.47 31.41 -22.43
CA LYS A 17 27.44 31.46 -20.96
C LYS A 17 26.02 31.65 -20.39
N ARG A 18 25.20 32.46 -21.05
CA ARG A 18 23.78 32.63 -20.63
C ARG A 18 22.94 31.40 -20.89
N PHE A 19 23.16 30.67 -22.00
CA PHE A 19 22.47 29.41 -22.28
C PHE A 19 22.85 28.31 -21.29
N ILE A 20 24.13 28.21 -20.94
CA ILE A 20 24.59 27.18 -19.95
C ILE A 20 24.05 27.49 -18.55
N LEU A 21 23.98 28.76 -18.15
CA LEU A 21 23.40 29.16 -16.86
C LEU A 21 21.87 28.95 -16.81
N LEU A 22 21.18 29.17 -17.94
CA LEU A 22 19.74 28.95 -18.05
C LEU A 22 19.40 27.44 -17.96
N ASN A 23 20.17 26.62 -18.67
CA ASN A 23 20.00 25.16 -18.63
C ASN A 23 20.33 24.59 -17.25
N GLY A 24 21.36 25.13 -16.57
CA GLY A 24 21.69 24.72 -15.18
C GLY A 24 20.57 25.04 -14.19
N LYS A 25 19.97 26.21 -14.27
CA LYS A 25 18.83 26.60 -13.41
C LYS A 25 17.59 25.77 -13.70
N ILE A 26 17.31 25.47 -14.96
CA ILE A 26 16.20 24.59 -15.36
C ILE A 26 16.44 23.15 -14.86
N LEU A 27 17.68 22.65 -14.96
CA LEU A 27 18.04 21.32 -14.48
C LEU A 27 17.89 21.21 -12.95
N ILE A 28 18.30 22.23 -12.20
CA ILE A 28 18.13 22.30 -10.75
C ILE A 28 16.65 22.34 -10.38
N PHE A 29 15.85 23.12 -11.12
CA PHE A 29 14.40 23.22 -10.89
C PHE A 29 13.68 21.91 -11.20
N LEU A 30 14.07 21.19 -12.25
CA LEU A 30 13.58 19.85 -12.56
C LEU A 30 13.99 18.83 -11.50
N MET A 31 15.23 18.85 -11.02
CA MET A 31 15.69 17.97 -9.95
C MET A 31 14.95 18.21 -8.63
N THR A 32 14.72 19.47 -8.24
CA THR A 32 13.95 19.80 -7.03
C THR A 32 12.48 19.42 -7.17
N ALA A 33 11.86 19.58 -8.34
CA ALA A 33 10.50 19.17 -8.60
C ALA A 33 10.31 17.63 -8.50
N ILE A 34 11.28 16.85 -9.02
CA ILE A 34 11.28 15.39 -8.91
C ILE A 34 11.44 14.94 -7.46
N THR A 35 12.27 15.62 -6.66
CA THR A 35 12.49 15.25 -5.25
C THR A 35 11.24 15.45 -4.38
N ILE A 36 10.42 16.46 -4.68
CA ILE A 36 9.16 16.72 -3.97
C ILE A 36 8.09 15.65 -4.29
N PHE A 37 8.13 15.04 -5.47
CA PHE A 37 7.14 14.05 -5.88
C PHE A 37 7.31 12.67 -5.19
N VAL A 38 8.49 12.37 -4.64
CA VAL A 38 8.81 11.07 -4.02
C VAL A 38 8.35 10.97 -2.56
N LEU A 39 7.96 12.05 -1.89
CA LEU A 39 7.68 12.09 -0.45
C LEU A 39 6.23 11.77 -0.04
N GLY A 40 5.36 11.31 -0.96
CA GLY A 40 3.90 11.29 -0.75
C GLY A 40 3.27 9.94 -0.39
N SER A 41 3.98 8.83 -0.18
CA SER A 41 3.33 7.53 0.10
C SER A 41 3.71 6.96 1.46
N CYS A 42 3.10 7.46 2.52
CA CYS A 42 3.17 6.84 3.85
C CYS A 42 2.26 5.60 3.89
N ALA A 43 2.81 4.42 3.60
CA ALA A 43 2.14 3.15 3.86
C ALA A 43 2.45 2.69 5.29
N LYS A 44 1.43 2.35 6.08
CA LYS A 44 1.63 1.72 7.38
C LYS A 44 1.68 0.21 7.20
N LYS A 45 2.78 -0.41 7.63
CA LYS A 45 2.96 -1.86 7.64
C LYS A 45 2.60 -2.41 9.02
N ILE A 46 1.78 -3.46 9.06
CA ILE A 46 1.42 -4.24 10.25
C ILE A 46 1.77 -5.69 9.98
N VAL A 47 2.34 -6.35 10.99
CA VAL A 47 2.69 -7.76 10.94
C VAL A 47 1.81 -8.48 11.97
N PHE A 48 1.27 -9.64 11.62
CA PHE A 48 0.55 -10.47 12.56
C PHE A 48 1.51 -11.12 13.57
N PRO A 49 1.14 -11.19 14.83
CA PRO A 49 1.85 -12.04 15.78
C PRO A 49 1.72 -13.53 15.39
N VAL A 50 2.54 -14.37 16.02
CA VAL A 50 2.49 -15.83 15.81
C VAL A 50 1.12 -16.34 16.21
N SER A 51 0.48 -17.08 15.31
CA SER A 51 -0.83 -17.66 15.55
C SER A 51 -0.73 -18.90 16.45
N PRO A 52 -1.58 -19.05 17.46
CA PRO A 52 -1.66 -20.28 18.22
C PRO A 52 -2.28 -21.44 17.43
N THR A 53 -3.13 -21.17 16.44
CA THR A 53 -3.81 -22.16 15.61
C THR A 53 -2.99 -22.59 14.40
N GLU A 54 -2.28 -21.65 13.78
CA GLU A 54 -1.43 -21.86 12.60
C GLU A 54 -0.05 -21.19 12.82
N PRO A 55 0.84 -21.78 13.64
CA PRO A 55 2.10 -21.13 14.02
C PRO A 55 3.06 -20.84 12.87
N ALA A 56 2.94 -21.59 11.76
CA ALA A 56 3.75 -21.37 10.55
C ALA A 56 3.27 -20.17 9.73
N ALA A 57 2.01 -19.76 9.86
CA ALA A 57 1.41 -18.70 9.09
C ALA A 57 2.00 -17.34 9.47
N GLN A 58 2.44 -16.59 8.45
CA GLN A 58 3.03 -15.26 8.60
C GLN A 58 2.27 -14.26 7.74
N GLY A 59 1.61 -13.32 8.38
CA GLY A 59 0.81 -12.30 7.70
C GLY A 59 1.43 -10.91 7.78
N THR A 60 1.30 -10.17 6.71
CA THR A 60 1.69 -8.76 6.62
C THR A 60 0.60 -7.97 5.92
N ILE A 61 0.29 -6.79 6.45
CA ILE A 61 -0.69 -5.88 5.90
C ILE A 61 -0.01 -4.55 5.60
N LEU A 62 -0.28 -4.00 4.43
CA LEU A 62 0.08 -2.64 4.05
C LEU A 62 -1.19 -1.81 3.94
N PHE A 63 -1.28 -0.76 4.74
CA PHE A 63 -2.35 0.22 4.67
C PHE A 63 -1.87 1.49 3.97
N LYS A 64 -2.70 1.99 3.05
CA LYS A 64 -2.53 3.32 2.45
C LYS A 64 -3.86 4.05 2.56
N THR A 65 -3.84 5.31 2.98
CA THR A 65 -5.03 6.16 2.95
C THR A 65 -5.05 6.91 1.63
N ASP A 66 -6.18 6.88 0.93
CA ASP A 66 -6.38 7.64 -0.30
C ASP A 66 -6.84 9.08 0.00
N LYS A 67 -6.97 9.91 -1.05
CA LYS A 67 -7.43 11.30 -0.96
C LYS A 67 -8.86 11.42 -0.43
N ASN A 68 -9.67 10.38 -0.58
CA ASN A 68 -11.06 10.32 -0.13
C ASN A 68 -11.21 9.72 1.27
N LYS A 69 -10.09 9.53 1.98
CA LYS A 69 -10.01 8.88 3.31
C LYS A 69 -10.43 7.41 3.32
N ASN A 70 -10.44 6.73 2.17
CA ASN A 70 -10.58 5.28 2.13
C ASN A 70 -9.22 4.62 2.46
N TYR A 71 -9.31 3.46 3.08
CA TYR A 71 -8.16 2.66 3.47
C TYR A 71 -7.94 1.54 2.46
N ALA A 72 -6.93 1.70 1.60
CA ALA A 72 -6.47 0.62 0.73
C ALA A 72 -5.68 -0.39 1.58
N ILE A 73 -6.07 -1.65 1.49
CA ILE A 73 -5.58 -2.78 2.29
C ILE A 73 -4.94 -3.78 1.34
N ASP A 74 -3.65 -4.03 1.50
CA ASP A 74 -2.91 -5.07 0.77
C ASP A 74 -2.39 -6.08 1.80
N LEU A 75 -3.09 -7.21 1.91
CA LEU A 75 -2.80 -8.30 2.82
C LEU A 75 -2.07 -9.41 2.08
N THR A 76 -0.98 -9.88 2.66
CA THR A 76 -0.23 -11.05 2.19
C THR A 76 0.03 -12.00 3.35
N VAL A 77 -0.23 -13.28 3.15
CA VAL A 77 0.05 -14.34 4.12
C VAL A 77 0.94 -15.39 3.48
N LYS A 78 1.90 -15.92 4.23
CA LYS A 78 2.79 -17.02 3.84
C LYS A 78 2.59 -18.20 4.77
N HIS A 79 2.89 -19.40 4.29
CA HIS A 79 2.82 -20.66 5.05
C HIS A 79 1.46 -20.92 5.70
N LEU A 80 0.39 -20.52 5.00
CA LEU A 80 -0.98 -20.77 5.41
C LEU A 80 -1.42 -22.12 4.87
N ALA A 81 -1.93 -22.99 5.73
CA ALA A 81 -2.46 -24.29 5.33
C ALA A 81 -3.65 -24.12 4.35
N ASN A 82 -3.93 -25.14 3.55
CA ASN A 82 -5.20 -25.18 2.81
C ASN A 82 -6.34 -25.32 3.82
N PRO A 83 -7.43 -24.53 3.77
CA PRO A 83 -8.52 -24.58 4.74
C PRO A 83 -9.17 -25.98 4.85
N GLU A 84 -9.17 -26.76 3.77
CA GLU A 84 -9.67 -28.13 3.76
C GLU A 84 -8.82 -29.09 4.61
N ARG A 85 -7.58 -28.72 4.96
CA ARG A 85 -6.68 -29.52 5.82
C ARG A 85 -6.74 -29.15 7.29
N LEU A 86 -7.54 -28.17 7.66
CA LEU A 86 -7.77 -27.80 9.04
C LEU A 86 -8.59 -28.87 9.78
N THR A 87 -8.56 -28.83 11.09
CA THR A 87 -9.41 -29.66 11.95
C THR A 87 -10.22 -28.76 12.88
N PRO A 88 -11.52 -28.59 12.63
CA PRO A 88 -12.34 -29.13 11.53
C PRO A 88 -11.98 -28.49 10.18
N ALA A 89 -12.15 -29.25 9.09
CA ALA A 89 -11.94 -28.73 7.72
C ALA A 89 -12.90 -27.59 7.41
N ARG A 90 -12.40 -26.63 6.62
CA ARG A 90 -13.15 -25.45 6.14
C ARG A 90 -12.98 -25.27 4.64
N LYS A 91 -13.79 -24.41 4.01
CA LYS A 91 -13.74 -24.22 2.55
C LYS A 91 -12.93 -23.01 2.12
N CYS A 92 -12.85 -21.97 2.96
CA CYS A 92 -12.20 -20.71 2.61
C CYS A 92 -11.66 -19.99 3.83
N TYR A 93 -10.84 -18.97 3.58
CA TYR A 93 -10.46 -17.98 4.57
C TYR A 93 -11.15 -16.66 4.25
N VAL A 94 -11.69 -16.01 5.28
CA VAL A 94 -12.33 -14.70 5.19
C VAL A 94 -11.54 -13.69 6.01
N VAL A 95 -11.34 -12.51 5.44
CA VAL A 95 -10.61 -11.41 6.07
C VAL A 95 -11.61 -10.43 6.64
N TRP A 96 -11.36 -10.00 7.87
CA TRP A 96 -12.21 -9.10 8.64
C TRP A 96 -11.43 -7.91 9.14
N ILE A 97 -12.10 -6.76 9.27
CA ILE A 97 -11.63 -5.64 10.07
C ILE A 97 -12.57 -5.41 11.25
N GLU A 98 -11.99 -5.03 12.37
CA GLU A 98 -12.72 -4.38 13.47
C GLU A 98 -12.54 -2.88 13.38
N THR A 99 -13.59 -2.17 13.67
CA THR A 99 -13.66 -0.72 13.67
C THR A 99 -14.26 -0.23 14.99
N ALA A 100 -13.87 0.95 15.44
CA ALA A 100 -14.39 1.49 16.71
C ALA A 100 -15.88 1.83 16.68
N GLN A 101 -16.43 2.11 15.48
CA GLN A 101 -17.80 2.65 15.34
C GLN A 101 -18.74 1.71 14.58
N ASN A 102 -18.22 0.86 13.70
CA ASN A 102 -19.04 0.05 12.80
C ASN A 102 -18.93 -1.46 13.07
N GLY A 103 -18.29 -1.84 14.18
CA GLY A 103 -18.11 -3.25 14.53
C GLY A 103 -17.18 -4.02 13.59
N VAL A 104 -17.51 -5.27 13.35
CA VAL A 104 -16.77 -6.20 12.49
C VAL A 104 -17.32 -6.17 11.08
N ILE A 105 -16.42 -6.07 10.08
CA ILE A 105 -16.78 -5.95 8.66
C ILE A 105 -16.03 -7.00 7.86
N ASN A 106 -16.74 -7.75 7.04
CA ASN A 106 -16.18 -8.69 6.08
C ASN A 106 -15.52 -7.94 4.91
N LEU A 107 -14.23 -8.17 4.68
CA LEU A 107 -13.47 -7.60 3.57
C LEU A 107 -13.42 -8.51 2.34
N GLY A 108 -13.86 -9.76 2.48
CA GLY A 108 -13.88 -10.76 1.43
C GLY A 108 -12.96 -11.94 1.65
N GLN A 109 -12.98 -12.84 0.69
CA GLN A 109 -12.22 -14.07 0.70
C GLN A 109 -10.73 -13.83 0.42
N LEU A 110 -9.86 -14.47 1.20
CA LEU A 110 -8.43 -14.52 0.94
C LEU A 110 -8.15 -15.48 -0.23
N HIS A 111 -7.50 -15.01 -1.28
CA HIS A 111 -7.09 -15.85 -2.40
C HIS A 111 -5.87 -16.69 -2.02
N ILE A 112 -6.03 -18.02 -2.04
CA ILE A 112 -4.95 -18.95 -1.71
C ILE A 112 -4.24 -19.40 -2.99
N SER A 113 -2.91 -19.31 -2.99
CA SER A 113 -2.04 -19.80 -4.04
C SER A 113 -1.56 -21.22 -3.76
N LYS A 114 -1.07 -21.91 -4.82
CA LYS A 114 -0.52 -23.27 -4.69
C LYS A 114 0.67 -23.38 -3.73
N ASN A 115 1.35 -22.27 -3.43
CA ASN A 115 2.54 -22.23 -2.59
C ASN A 115 2.22 -21.90 -1.11
N MET A 116 1.04 -22.27 -0.63
CA MET A 116 0.59 -21.97 0.74
C MET A 116 0.67 -20.46 1.07
N GLY A 117 0.49 -19.63 0.07
CA GLY A 117 0.39 -18.18 0.21
C GLY A 117 -1.05 -17.72 0.09
N GLY A 118 -1.39 -16.64 0.77
CA GLY A 118 -2.69 -15.98 0.66
C GLY A 118 -2.52 -14.49 0.36
N SER A 119 -3.43 -13.90 -0.41
CA SER A 119 -3.45 -12.46 -0.65
C SER A 119 -4.87 -11.92 -0.80
N LEU A 120 -5.05 -10.68 -0.34
CA LEU A 120 -6.27 -9.91 -0.56
C LEU A 120 -5.89 -8.44 -0.76
N LYS A 121 -6.38 -7.84 -1.85
CA LYS A 121 -6.31 -6.40 -2.10
C LYS A 121 -7.73 -5.85 -2.14
N THR A 122 -8.01 -4.92 -1.26
CA THR A 122 -9.35 -4.34 -1.13
C THR A 122 -9.28 -2.92 -0.57
N ASN A 123 -10.41 -2.23 -0.55
CA ASN A 123 -10.56 -0.90 0.03
C ASN A 123 -11.70 -0.92 1.06
N SER A 124 -11.56 -0.14 2.12
CA SER A 124 -12.60 0.07 3.11
C SER A 124 -12.80 1.56 3.36
N PRO A 125 -14.04 2.06 3.42
CA PRO A 125 -14.32 3.43 3.86
C PRO A 125 -14.20 3.57 5.39
N TYR A 126 -14.15 2.46 6.10
CA TYR A 126 -14.12 2.45 7.57
C TYR A 126 -12.68 2.33 8.07
N LYS A 127 -12.34 3.08 9.12
CA LYS A 127 -11.02 3.07 9.76
C LYS A 127 -10.84 1.79 10.57
N PRO A 128 -9.96 0.86 10.15
CA PRO A 128 -9.70 -0.35 10.90
C PRO A 128 -8.81 -0.07 12.13
N ASN A 129 -9.07 -0.78 13.21
CA ASN A 129 -8.22 -0.82 14.40
C ASN A 129 -7.65 -2.21 14.68
N THR A 130 -8.24 -3.26 14.11
CA THR A 130 -7.77 -4.63 14.14
C THR A 130 -8.11 -5.29 12.80
N ILE A 131 -7.29 -6.23 12.34
CA ILE A 131 -7.58 -7.08 11.19
C ILE A 131 -7.33 -8.53 11.58
N PHE A 132 -8.20 -9.42 11.14
CA PHE A 132 -8.07 -10.84 11.44
C PHE A 132 -8.61 -11.71 10.30
N ILE A 133 -8.25 -12.98 10.32
CA ILE A 133 -8.60 -13.99 9.32
C ILE A 133 -9.24 -15.16 10.03
N THR A 134 -10.39 -15.61 9.55
CA THR A 134 -11.07 -16.81 10.00
C THR A 134 -11.16 -17.84 8.90
N ALA A 135 -11.27 -19.12 9.31
CA ALA A 135 -11.57 -20.22 8.39
C ALA A 135 -13.06 -20.50 8.40
N GLU A 136 -13.68 -20.44 7.22
CA GLU A 136 -15.13 -20.45 7.04
C GLU A 136 -15.58 -21.43 5.96
N ASP A 137 -16.88 -21.72 5.93
CA ASP A 137 -17.50 -22.54 4.89
C ASP A 137 -18.14 -21.70 3.78
N ASP A 138 -18.40 -20.41 4.03
CA ASP A 138 -18.96 -19.46 3.09
C ASP A 138 -18.25 -18.10 3.23
N PRO A 139 -17.70 -17.54 2.14
CA PRO A 139 -17.01 -16.25 2.17
C PRO A 139 -17.93 -15.04 2.33
N THR A 140 -19.25 -15.21 2.18
CA THR A 140 -20.25 -14.14 2.21
C THR A 140 -20.91 -13.92 3.57
N ILE A 141 -20.50 -14.68 4.58
CA ILE A 141 -21.04 -14.57 5.94
C ILE A 141 -20.87 -13.16 6.50
N LYS A 142 -21.82 -12.72 7.32
CA LYS A 142 -21.83 -11.38 7.90
C LYS A 142 -21.13 -11.29 9.24
N GLU A 143 -21.00 -12.42 9.92
CA GLU A 143 -20.37 -12.52 11.23
C GLU A 143 -19.25 -13.57 11.17
N PRO A 144 -18.09 -13.31 11.79
CA PRO A 144 -17.00 -14.28 11.78
C PRO A 144 -17.33 -15.51 12.64
N GLY A 145 -16.94 -16.66 12.14
CA GLY A 145 -16.95 -17.89 12.92
C GLY A 145 -15.88 -17.92 14.01
N MET A 146 -15.88 -18.99 14.79
CA MET A 146 -15.00 -19.13 15.96
C MET A 146 -13.55 -19.49 15.61
N TYR A 147 -13.27 -19.94 14.37
CA TYR A 147 -11.95 -20.42 13.97
C TYR A 147 -11.06 -19.28 13.45
N THR A 148 -10.50 -18.51 14.36
CA THR A 148 -9.55 -17.45 14.01
C THR A 148 -8.17 -18.05 13.76
N VAL A 149 -7.62 -17.75 12.57
CA VAL A 149 -6.32 -18.24 12.11
C VAL A 149 -5.21 -17.23 12.39
N LEU A 150 -5.43 -15.96 12.07
CA LEU A 150 -4.50 -14.86 12.30
C LEU A 150 -5.28 -13.66 12.84
N ARG A 151 -4.70 -12.96 13.81
CA ARG A 151 -5.26 -11.72 14.35
C ARG A 151 -4.15 -10.73 14.66
N SER A 152 -4.27 -9.50 14.18
CA SER A 152 -3.33 -8.44 14.52
C SER A 152 -3.56 -7.93 15.95
N GLU A 153 -2.53 -7.33 16.53
CA GLU A 153 -2.75 -6.42 17.64
C GLU A 153 -3.57 -5.21 17.20
N SER A 154 -4.13 -4.49 18.18
CA SER A 154 -4.84 -3.24 17.90
C SER A 154 -3.85 -2.17 17.45
N PHE A 155 -4.23 -1.41 16.42
CA PHE A 155 -3.40 -0.36 15.84
C PHE A 155 -4.21 0.90 15.56
N ASN A 156 -3.51 2.02 15.41
CA ASN A 156 -4.11 3.28 14.97
C ASN A 156 -3.49 3.72 13.64
N LEU A 157 -4.34 3.95 12.65
CA LEU A 157 -3.96 4.59 11.38
C LEU A 157 -4.11 6.11 11.54
N LYS A 158 -3.06 6.85 11.19
CA LYS A 158 -3.09 8.32 11.19
C LYS A 158 -3.85 8.84 9.99
#